data_d1e18303cd33dd08abc1ce2afbc29d89
#
_entry.id   d1e18303cd33dd08abc1ce2afbc29d89
#
_cell.length_a   1.000
_cell.length_b   1.000
_cell.length_c   1.000
_cell.angle_alpha   90.00
_cell.angle_beta   90.00
_cell.angle_gamma   90.00
#
_symmetry.space_group_name_H-M   'P 1'
#
loop_
_entity.id
_entity.type
_entity.pdbx_description
1 polymer ?
#
loop_
_entity_poly.entity_id
_entity_poly.type
_entity_poly.pdbx_seq_one_letter_code
_entity_poly.pdbx_strand_id
1 'polypeptide(L)'
;RGLVGSEMCIRDRFKEIKILTARPSTKDRSSIKHHLYGFLSVKKNFSVGEWLKKCLQKISETKKRKKIPIIVGGTGLYFKSLVDGLAKIPNISRKHRDKARKLQKKIGQKNFYNKLIKLDPLCKNYIDINDQNRSIRAYEVYIQTNKSLYTWFKDTKIHYQNKDFEKIFIDIPRDEVVKNLSNRIDKMIKAGAFQEVKRFNKLKVKNTNSSSKIIGIREINELKPDKTNLSLIKEKITIKTRQYAKRQMTWARGHMKDWQKIAPNNLNSYLNKIS
;
A
#
# COMPACT_ATOMS: atom_id res chain seq x y z
N ARG A 1 -14.07 4.83 5.76
CA ARG A 1 -13.52 5.48 4.55
C ARG A 1 -12.44 4.58 3.99
N GLY A 2 -12.65 4.10 2.74
CA GLY A 2 -11.90 3.01 2.14
C GLY A 2 -10.41 3.26 1.97
N LEU A 3 -9.64 2.22 2.20
CA LEU A 3 -8.23 2.13 1.85
C LEU A 3 -8.04 2.07 0.32
N VAL A 4 -8.47 3.11 -0.39
CA VAL A 4 -8.22 3.31 -1.83
C VAL A 4 -6.77 3.79 -2.05
N GLY A 5 -5.87 3.43 -1.23
CA GLY A 5 -4.47 3.85 -1.33
C GLY A 5 -3.47 2.78 -0.96
N SER A 6 -3.95 1.60 -0.54
CA SER A 6 -3.07 0.52 -0.10
C SER A 6 -2.17 -0.04 -1.20
N GLU A 7 -2.53 0.14 -2.46
CA GLU A 7 -1.73 -0.35 -3.58
C GLU A 7 -0.46 0.46 -3.84
N MET A 8 -0.35 1.68 -3.33
CA MET A 8 0.75 2.57 -3.64
C MET A 8 1.99 2.44 -2.73
N CYS A 9 1.85 1.95 -1.51
CA CYS A 9 2.99 1.73 -0.59
C CYS A 9 3.73 0.42 -0.81
N ILE A 10 3.28 -0.39 -1.73
CA ILE A 10 3.88 -1.68 -2.06
C ILE A 10 4.91 -1.53 -3.18
N ARG A 11 5.37 -0.33 -3.45
CA ARG A 11 6.15 0.00 -4.65
C ARG A 11 7.57 -0.58 -4.62
N ASP A 12 8.21 -0.54 -3.49
CA ASP A 12 9.59 -0.95 -3.28
C ASP A 12 9.85 -2.45 -3.47
N ARG A 13 8.78 -3.26 -3.52
CA ARG A 13 8.87 -4.69 -3.82
C ARG A 13 9.21 -5.02 -5.29
N PHE A 14 8.98 -4.10 -6.22
CA PHE A 14 9.15 -4.37 -7.65
C PHE A 14 10.62 -4.35 -8.09
N LYS A 15 11.05 -5.37 -8.86
CA LYS A 15 12.43 -5.52 -9.34
C LYS A 15 12.83 -4.39 -10.27
N GLU A 16 11.97 -4.06 -11.22
CA GLU A 16 12.25 -3.23 -12.38
C GLU A 16 12.13 -1.72 -12.09
N ILE A 17 11.52 -1.35 -10.96
CA ILE A 17 11.33 0.05 -10.57
C ILE A 17 11.98 0.30 -9.21
N LYS A 18 13.06 1.03 -9.20
CA LYS A 18 13.83 1.36 -7.99
C LYS A 18 13.86 2.84 -7.66
N ILE A 19 13.90 3.71 -8.67
CA ILE A 19 14.01 5.17 -8.51
C ILE A 19 12.66 5.75 -8.05
N LEU A 20 11.58 5.50 -8.82
CA LEU A 20 10.23 5.98 -8.47
C LEU A 20 9.72 5.43 -7.13
N THR A 21 10.23 4.28 -6.71
CA THR A 21 9.84 3.65 -5.45
C THR A 21 10.74 4.05 -4.28
N ALA A 22 11.82 4.79 -4.54
CA ALA A 22 12.86 5.14 -3.57
C ALA A 22 13.36 3.91 -2.78
N ARG A 23 13.64 2.83 -3.49
CA ARG A 23 14.16 1.61 -2.89
C ARG A 23 15.53 1.87 -2.25
N PRO A 24 15.84 1.30 -1.08
CA PRO A 24 17.14 1.42 -0.44
C PRO A 24 18.29 1.13 -1.39
N SER A 25 19.34 1.93 -1.32
CA SER A 25 20.52 1.80 -2.16
C SER A 25 21.29 0.51 -1.87
N THR A 26 22.27 0.19 -2.70
CA THR A 26 23.17 -0.96 -2.45
C THR A 26 23.95 -0.76 -1.15
N LYS A 27 24.39 0.47 -0.88
CA LYS A 27 25.09 0.85 0.36
C LYS A 27 24.21 0.63 1.60
N ASP A 28 22.96 1.06 1.58
CA ASP A 28 22.04 0.86 2.72
C ASP A 28 21.81 -0.64 2.98
N ARG A 29 21.74 -1.45 1.92
CA ARG A 29 21.51 -2.89 2.02
C ARG A 29 22.73 -3.71 2.40
N SER A 30 23.95 -3.18 2.21
CA SER A 30 25.18 -3.82 2.69
C SER A 30 25.36 -3.65 4.20
N SER A 31 24.91 -2.52 4.77
CA SER A 31 25.01 -2.26 6.21
C SER A 31 24.02 -3.11 7.02
N ILE A 32 22.77 -3.22 6.55
CA ILE A 32 21.71 -3.96 7.24
C ILE A 32 20.94 -4.80 6.21
N LYS A 33 20.64 -6.05 6.56
CA LYS A 33 19.90 -6.94 5.67
C LYS A 33 18.45 -6.49 5.50
N HIS A 34 18.11 -6.02 4.30
CA HIS A 34 16.77 -5.61 3.92
C HIS A 34 16.03 -6.76 3.24
N HIS A 35 14.81 -7.04 3.70
CA HIS A 35 13.94 -8.09 3.16
C HIS A 35 12.75 -7.50 2.41
N LEU A 36 12.21 -8.23 1.46
CA LEU A 36 11.00 -7.92 0.68
C LEU A 36 11.11 -6.67 -0.21
N TYR A 37 12.32 -6.24 -0.54
CA TYR A 37 12.58 -5.19 -1.52
C TYR A 37 13.00 -5.79 -2.87
N GLY A 38 12.43 -5.28 -3.97
CA GLY A 38 12.84 -5.64 -5.33
C GLY A 38 12.75 -7.13 -5.67
N PHE A 39 11.83 -7.88 -5.08
CA PHE A 39 11.71 -9.33 -5.28
C PHE A 39 10.61 -9.72 -6.28
N LEU A 40 9.67 -8.81 -6.58
CA LEU A 40 8.49 -9.08 -7.40
C LEU A 40 8.60 -8.43 -8.77
N SER A 41 8.26 -9.16 -9.84
CA SER A 41 8.12 -8.54 -11.17
C SER A 41 6.91 -7.62 -11.25
N VAL A 42 7.04 -6.50 -11.97
CA VAL A 42 5.93 -5.55 -12.25
C VAL A 42 4.76 -6.18 -12.98
N LYS A 43 4.96 -7.33 -13.64
CA LYS A 43 3.91 -8.10 -14.33
C LYS A 43 3.06 -8.95 -13.39
N LYS A 44 3.48 -9.13 -12.13
CA LYS A 44 2.76 -9.95 -11.14
C LYS A 44 1.96 -9.07 -10.19
N ASN A 45 0.74 -9.50 -9.89
CA ASN A 45 -0.01 -8.97 -8.76
C ASN A 45 0.44 -9.66 -7.48
N PHE A 46 0.24 -8.97 -6.35
CA PHE A 46 0.67 -9.47 -5.05
C PHE A 46 -0.30 -8.97 -3.98
N SER A 47 -0.90 -9.89 -3.27
CA SER A 47 -1.93 -9.62 -2.27
C SER A 47 -1.33 -9.30 -0.90
N VAL A 48 -2.16 -8.73 -0.01
CA VAL A 48 -1.80 -8.52 1.41
C VAL A 48 -1.53 -9.86 2.10
N GLY A 49 -2.29 -10.91 1.76
CA GLY A 49 -2.09 -12.26 2.33
C GLY A 49 -0.74 -12.86 1.94
N GLU A 50 -0.33 -12.72 0.67
CA GLU A 50 1.01 -13.16 0.23
C GLU A 50 2.12 -12.36 0.92
N TRP A 51 1.91 -11.04 1.11
CA TRP A 51 2.85 -10.22 1.87
C TRP A 51 2.96 -10.69 3.31
N LEU A 52 1.83 -10.87 3.99
CA LEU A 52 1.80 -11.33 5.39
C LEU A 52 2.54 -12.65 5.55
N LYS A 53 2.27 -13.63 4.69
CA LYS A 53 2.97 -14.94 4.70
C LYS A 53 4.48 -14.77 4.61
N LYS A 54 4.97 -13.95 3.64
CA LYS A 54 6.41 -13.68 3.48
C LYS A 54 7.00 -12.88 4.65
N CYS A 55 6.24 -11.93 5.19
CA CYS A 55 6.67 -11.14 6.34
C CYS A 55 6.86 -12.02 7.58
N LEU A 56 5.88 -12.86 7.91
CA LEU A 56 5.94 -13.82 9.01
C LEU A 56 7.13 -14.77 8.87
N GLN A 57 7.39 -15.28 7.66
CA GLN A 57 8.55 -16.09 7.38
C GLN A 57 9.85 -15.36 7.70
N LYS A 58 9.99 -14.08 7.25
CA LYS A 58 11.20 -13.28 7.49
C LYS A 58 11.37 -12.88 8.96
N ILE A 59 10.29 -12.63 9.67
CA ILE A 59 10.31 -12.43 11.13
C ILE A 59 10.86 -13.68 11.82
N SER A 60 10.32 -14.87 11.50
CA SER A 60 10.78 -16.14 12.08
C SER A 60 12.26 -16.40 11.78
N GLU A 61 12.71 -16.23 10.53
CA GLU A 61 14.10 -16.38 10.13
C GLU A 61 15.03 -15.40 10.86
N THR A 62 14.58 -14.18 11.15
CA THR A 62 15.35 -13.15 11.85
C THR A 62 15.47 -13.48 13.34
N LYS A 63 14.37 -13.87 13.97
CA LYS A 63 14.34 -14.29 15.38
C LYS A 63 15.20 -15.54 15.63
N LYS A 64 15.19 -16.54 14.72
CA LYS A 64 16.07 -17.71 14.80
C LYS A 64 17.56 -17.35 14.82
N ARG A 65 17.95 -16.23 14.22
CA ARG A 65 19.30 -15.69 14.27
C ARG A 65 19.56 -14.77 15.48
N LYS A 66 18.66 -14.76 16.45
CA LYS A 66 18.72 -13.89 17.64
C LYS A 66 18.83 -12.40 17.28
N LYS A 67 18.19 -11.97 16.20
CA LYS A 67 18.15 -10.58 15.75
C LYS A 67 16.72 -10.02 15.83
N ILE A 68 16.62 -8.71 16.06
CA ILE A 68 15.34 -8.00 16.14
C ILE A 68 14.84 -7.70 14.71
N PRO A 69 13.63 -8.18 14.32
CA PRO A 69 13.03 -7.82 13.05
C PRO A 69 12.40 -6.43 13.14
N ILE A 70 12.85 -5.50 12.31
CA ILE A 70 12.28 -4.15 12.20
C ILE A 70 11.44 -4.08 10.92
N ILE A 71 10.14 -3.77 11.07
CA ILE A 71 9.21 -3.64 9.96
C ILE A 71 8.96 -2.16 9.69
N VAL A 72 9.40 -1.69 8.52
CA VAL A 72 9.31 -0.27 8.12
C VAL A 72 8.39 -0.13 6.92
N GLY A 73 7.53 0.86 6.92
CA GLY A 73 6.66 1.14 5.77
C GLY A 73 5.63 2.23 6.04
N GLY A 74 4.82 2.53 5.03
CA GLY A 74 3.74 3.51 5.11
C GLY A 74 2.38 2.92 4.72
N THR A 75 2.27 1.60 4.50
CA THR A 75 1.01 0.94 4.16
C THR A 75 0.32 0.44 5.41
N GLY A 76 -0.63 1.23 5.90
CA GLY A 76 -1.39 0.88 7.10
C GLY A 76 -2.05 -0.51 7.04
N LEU A 77 -2.57 -0.92 5.89
CA LEU A 77 -3.18 -2.25 5.74
C LEU A 77 -2.19 -3.40 6.01
N TYR A 78 -0.90 -3.22 5.70
CA TYR A 78 0.11 -4.23 6.00
C TYR A 78 0.38 -4.33 7.50
N PHE A 79 0.57 -3.19 8.16
CA PHE A 79 0.68 -3.16 9.61
C PHE A 79 -0.55 -3.75 10.28
N LYS A 80 -1.75 -3.35 9.84
CA LYS A 80 -3.00 -3.90 10.34
C LYS A 80 -3.07 -5.43 10.16
N SER A 81 -2.69 -5.94 8.99
CA SER A 81 -2.71 -7.39 8.76
C SER A 81 -1.69 -8.17 9.60
N LEU A 82 -0.60 -7.53 10.00
CA LEU A 82 0.41 -8.14 10.88
C LEU A 82 -0.01 -8.11 12.35
N VAL A 83 -0.54 -6.98 12.81
CA VAL A 83 -0.91 -6.76 14.23
C VAL A 83 -2.27 -7.38 14.54
N ASP A 84 -3.31 -7.07 13.73
CA ASP A 84 -4.69 -7.51 13.97
C ASP A 84 -5.02 -8.82 13.24
N GLY A 85 -4.09 -9.32 12.43
CA GLY A 85 -4.31 -10.50 11.60
C GLY A 85 -5.03 -10.24 10.28
N LEU A 86 -5.28 -11.30 9.54
CA LEU A 86 -5.99 -11.27 8.26
C LEU A 86 -6.98 -12.44 8.17
N ALA A 87 -8.22 -12.13 7.85
CA ALA A 87 -9.26 -13.15 7.67
C ALA A 87 -8.91 -14.09 6.50
N LYS A 88 -9.12 -15.38 6.69
CA LYS A 88 -8.85 -16.42 5.68
C LYS A 88 -9.99 -16.53 4.67
N ILE A 89 -10.23 -15.48 3.92
CA ILE A 89 -11.23 -15.48 2.84
C ILE A 89 -10.71 -16.33 1.69
N PRO A 90 -11.52 -17.26 1.12
CA PRO A 90 -11.16 -18.03 -0.05
C PRO A 90 -10.71 -17.15 -1.22
N ASN A 91 -9.87 -17.70 -2.08
CA ASN A 91 -9.43 -16.96 -3.27
C ASN A 91 -10.61 -16.74 -4.21
N ILE A 92 -11.00 -15.49 -4.39
CA ILE A 92 -12.10 -15.13 -5.28
C ILE A 92 -11.64 -15.26 -6.73
N SER A 93 -12.38 -16.04 -7.49
CA SER A 93 -12.08 -16.30 -8.90
C SER A 93 -12.15 -15.02 -9.75
N ARG A 94 -11.38 -15.00 -10.83
CA ARG A 94 -11.39 -13.87 -11.76
C ARG A 94 -12.78 -13.64 -12.35
N LYS A 95 -13.52 -14.70 -12.62
CA LYS A 95 -14.91 -14.64 -13.14
C LYS A 95 -15.82 -13.81 -12.21
N HIS A 96 -15.79 -14.07 -10.90
CA HIS A 96 -16.61 -13.32 -9.92
C HIS A 96 -16.15 -11.87 -9.78
N ARG A 97 -14.84 -11.62 -9.78
CA ARG A 97 -14.29 -10.24 -9.75
C ARG A 97 -14.71 -9.44 -10.97
N ASP A 98 -14.60 -10.01 -12.16
CA ASP A 98 -14.95 -9.33 -13.40
C ASP A 98 -16.48 -9.11 -13.48
N LYS A 99 -17.30 -10.09 -13.03
CA LYS A 99 -18.77 -9.96 -12.92
C LYS A 99 -19.16 -8.78 -12.01
N ALA A 100 -18.58 -8.69 -10.81
CA ALA A 100 -18.86 -7.62 -9.86
C ALA A 100 -18.50 -6.23 -10.45
N ARG A 101 -17.31 -6.11 -11.04
CA ARG A 101 -16.83 -4.86 -11.65
C ARG A 101 -17.65 -4.42 -12.86
N LYS A 102 -18.00 -5.36 -13.73
CA LYS A 102 -18.86 -5.10 -14.89
C LYS A 102 -20.24 -4.63 -14.44
N LEU A 103 -20.83 -5.32 -13.47
CA LEU A 103 -22.13 -4.93 -12.92
C LEU A 103 -22.09 -3.53 -12.32
N GLN A 104 -21.10 -3.24 -11.46
CA GLN A 104 -20.97 -1.93 -10.83
C GLN A 104 -20.82 -0.81 -11.88
N LYS A 105 -20.03 -1.03 -12.94
CA LYS A 105 -19.91 -0.06 -14.04
C LYS A 105 -21.23 0.15 -14.79
N LYS A 106 -22.02 -0.93 -14.98
CA LYS A 106 -23.29 -0.90 -15.73
C LYS A 106 -24.37 -0.11 -14.99
N ILE A 107 -24.53 -0.33 -13.68
CA ILE A 107 -25.66 0.22 -12.91
C ILE A 107 -25.28 1.43 -12.02
N GLY A 108 -24.00 1.80 -11.99
CA GLY A 108 -23.48 2.89 -11.14
C GLY A 108 -23.34 2.52 -9.67
N GLN A 109 -22.68 3.37 -8.88
CA GLN A 109 -22.30 3.05 -7.50
C GLN A 109 -23.53 2.94 -6.57
N LYS A 110 -24.45 3.88 -6.63
CA LYS A 110 -25.64 3.91 -5.74
C LYS A 110 -26.51 2.66 -5.90
N ASN A 111 -26.85 2.31 -7.15
CA ASN A 111 -27.65 1.12 -7.43
C ASN A 111 -26.89 -0.18 -7.12
N PHE A 112 -25.58 -0.20 -7.33
CA PHE A 112 -24.75 -1.34 -6.97
C PHE A 112 -24.71 -1.54 -5.44
N TYR A 113 -24.55 -0.47 -4.67
CA TYR A 113 -24.61 -0.52 -3.22
C TYR A 113 -25.97 -1.04 -2.73
N ASN A 114 -27.08 -0.50 -3.25
CA ASN A 114 -28.42 -0.95 -2.88
C ASN A 114 -28.61 -2.46 -3.20
N LYS A 115 -28.08 -2.94 -4.34
CA LYS A 115 -28.09 -4.36 -4.67
C LYS A 115 -27.24 -5.20 -3.70
N LEU A 116 -26.07 -4.69 -3.28
CA LEU A 116 -25.24 -5.35 -2.28
C LEU A 116 -25.99 -5.47 -0.94
N ILE A 117 -26.62 -4.39 -0.46
CA ILE A 117 -27.32 -4.39 0.84
C ILE A 117 -28.52 -5.34 0.84
N LYS A 118 -29.23 -5.48 -0.30
CA LYS A 118 -30.29 -6.50 -0.45
C LYS A 118 -29.76 -7.93 -0.34
N LEU A 119 -28.53 -8.20 -0.79
CA LEU A 119 -27.91 -9.52 -0.73
C LEU A 119 -27.22 -9.78 0.63
N ASP A 120 -26.56 -8.78 1.17
CA ASP A 120 -25.80 -8.84 2.41
C ASP A 120 -26.10 -7.60 3.29
N PRO A 121 -27.18 -7.65 4.08
CA PRO A 121 -27.58 -6.53 4.92
C PRO A 121 -26.54 -6.07 5.95
N LEU A 122 -25.64 -6.97 6.38
CA LEU A 122 -24.55 -6.62 7.30
C LEU A 122 -23.63 -5.53 6.75
N CYS A 123 -23.49 -5.45 5.44
CA CYS A 123 -22.66 -4.42 4.79
C CYS A 123 -23.10 -2.99 5.08
N LYS A 124 -24.40 -2.76 5.39
CA LYS A 124 -24.95 -1.43 5.71
C LYS A 124 -24.23 -0.76 6.88
N ASN A 125 -23.81 -1.54 7.87
CA ASN A 125 -23.17 -1.04 9.09
C ASN A 125 -21.70 -0.65 8.90
N TYR A 126 -21.08 -1.04 7.77
CA TYR A 126 -19.63 -0.97 7.59
C TYR A 126 -19.18 -0.27 6.31
N ILE A 127 -20.07 -0.16 5.31
CA ILE A 127 -19.72 0.39 4.00
C ILE A 127 -20.53 1.65 3.74
N ASP A 128 -19.83 2.74 3.45
CA ASP A 128 -20.45 3.97 2.94
C ASP A 128 -20.98 3.74 1.51
N ILE A 129 -22.13 4.33 1.18
CA ILE A 129 -22.78 4.21 -0.13
C ILE A 129 -21.84 4.61 -1.30
N ASN A 130 -20.91 5.52 -1.06
CA ASN A 130 -19.97 6.01 -2.04
C ASN A 130 -18.66 5.18 -2.08
N ASP A 131 -18.47 4.19 -1.17
CA ASP A 131 -17.27 3.36 -1.17
C ASP A 131 -17.36 2.23 -2.19
N GLN A 132 -17.03 2.57 -3.42
CA GLN A 132 -17.02 1.66 -4.56
C GLN A 132 -16.17 0.40 -4.32
N ASN A 133 -14.98 0.56 -3.74
CA ASN A 133 -14.04 -0.55 -3.62
C ASN A 133 -14.47 -1.56 -2.57
N ARG A 134 -14.96 -1.09 -1.42
CA ARG A 134 -15.49 -1.98 -0.39
C ARG A 134 -16.78 -2.65 -0.85
N SER A 135 -17.66 -1.93 -1.52
CA SER A 135 -18.89 -2.48 -2.10
C SER A 135 -18.59 -3.61 -3.09
N ILE A 136 -17.66 -3.37 -4.04
CA ILE A 136 -17.24 -4.40 -5.00
C ILE A 136 -16.64 -5.59 -4.26
N ARG A 137 -15.76 -5.36 -3.30
CA ARG A 137 -15.10 -6.45 -2.56
C ARG A 137 -16.09 -7.30 -1.76
N ALA A 138 -17.03 -6.69 -1.06
CA ALA A 138 -18.06 -7.41 -0.31
C ALA A 138 -18.93 -8.24 -1.26
N TYR A 139 -19.35 -7.65 -2.37
CA TYR A 139 -20.15 -8.33 -3.40
C TYR A 139 -19.39 -9.52 -4.01
N GLU A 140 -18.09 -9.35 -4.39
CA GLU A 140 -17.24 -10.44 -4.92
C GLU A 140 -17.18 -11.64 -3.96
N VAL A 141 -17.00 -11.36 -2.65
CA VAL A 141 -16.91 -12.39 -1.63
C VAL A 141 -18.26 -13.10 -1.48
N TYR A 142 -19.33 -12.32 -1.34
CA TYR A 142 -20.67 -12.87 -1.12
C TYR A 142 -21.12 -13.78 -2.26
N ILE A 143 -21.01 -13.35 -3.51
CA ILE A 143 -21.46 -14.14 -4.68
C ILE A 143 -20.66 -15.42 -4.91
N GLN A 144 -19.44 -15.54 -4.37
CA GLN A 144 -18.66 -16.77 -4.45
C GLN A 144 -18.81 -17.67 -3.24
N THR A 145 -18.96 -17.10 -2.03
CA THR A 145 -18.89 -17.88 -0.79
C THR A 145 -20.23 -18.00 -0.08
N ASN A 146 -21.23 -17.25 -0.53
CA ASN A 146 -22.55 -17.09 0.11
C ASN A 146 -22.43 -16.70 1.61
N LYS A 147 -21.32 -16.09 2.01
CA LYS A 147 -21.03 -15.64 3.38
C LYS A 147 -20.55 -14.18 3.33
N SER A 148 -21.07 -13.36 4.26
CA SER A 148 -20.67 -11.94 4.36
C SER A 148 -19.17 -11.78 4.57
N LEU A 149 -18.61 -10.76 3.93
CA LEU A 149 -17.21 -10.34 4.17
C LEU A 149 -16.96 -10.06 5.66
N TYR A 150 -17.95 -9.49 6.36
CA TYR A 150 -17.85 -9.12 7.77
C TYR A 150 -17.98 -10.32 8.71
N THR A 151 -18.66 -11.38 8.29
CA THR A 151 -18.63 -12.67 9.01
C THR A 151 -17.25 -13.32 8.91
N TRP A 152 -16.58 -13.28 7.74
CA TRP A 152 -15.20 -13.74 7.60
C TRP A 152 -14.23 -12.99 8.50
N PHE A 153 -14.45 -11.70 8.74
CA PHE A 153 -13.58 -10.90 9.62
C PHE A 153 -13.65 -11.32 11.09
N LYS A 154 -14.75 -11.91 11.55
CA LYS A 154 -14.85 -12.44 12.92
C LYS A 154 -13.89 -13.61 13.16
N ASP A 155 -13.60 -14.39 12.12
CA ASP A 155 -12.72 -15.56 12.16
C ASP A 155 -11.24 -15.20 11.82
N THR A 156 -10.81 -14.00 12.17
CA THR A 156 -9.44 -13.54 11.87
C THR A 156 -8.44 -14.19 12.80
N LYS A 157 -7.41 -14.84 12.21
CA LYS A 157 -6.30 -15.42 12.98
C LYS A 157 -5.23 -14.35 13.24
N ILE A 158 -4.97 -14.07 14.51
CA ILE A 158 -3.88 -13.23 14.98
C ILE A 158 -2.62 -14.09 15.14
N HIS A 159 -1.48 -13.62 14.64
CA HIS A 159 -0.20 -14.35 14.68
C HIS A 159 0.68 -13.95 15.86
N TYR A 160 0.57 -12.72 16.32
CA TYR A 160 1.33 -12.14 17.42
C TYR A 160 0.40 -11.34 18.33
N GLN A 161 0.67 -11.33 19.62
CA GLN A 161 -0.06 -10.48 20.55
C GLN A 161 0.41 -9.03 20.44
N ASN A 162 -0.40 -8.10 20.93
CA ASN A 162 -0.09 -6.66 20.89
C ASN A 162 1.24 -6.32 21.61
N LYS A 163 1.51 -7.03 22.70
CA LYS A 163 2.75 -6.92 23.49
C LYS A 163 4.02 -7.40 22.78
N ASP A 164 3.87 -8.15 21.68
CA ASP A 164 5.01 -8.64 20.88
C ASP A 164 5.59 -7.56 19.95
N PHE A 165 4.98 -6.38 19.91
CA PHE A 165 5.36 -5.28 19.04
C PHE A 165 5.71 -4.03 19.81
N GLU A 166 6.87 -3.46 19.52
CA GLU A 166 7.13 -2.05 19.76
C GLU A 166 6.58 -1.25 18.56
N LYS A 167 5.54 -0.43 18.81
CA LYS A 167 4.78 0.23 17.74
C LYS A 167 5.12 1.72 17.71
N ILE A 168 5.86 2.13 16.69
CA ILE A 168 6.35 3.49 16.53
C ILE A 168 5.72 4.13 15.29
N PHE A 169 5.21 5.34 15.46
CA PHE A 169 4.75 6.20 14.37
C PHE A 169 5.64 7.46 14.33
N ILE A 170 6.39 7.63 13.24
CA ILE A 170 7.20 8.83 13.04
C ILE A 170 6.28 9.95 12.58
N ASP A 171 6.03 10.91 13.46
CA ASP A 171 5.13 12.04 13.21
C ASP A 171 5.95 13.24 12.70
N ILE A 172 5.88 13.45 11.41
CA ILE A 172 6.62 14.51 10.71
C ILE A 172 5.68 15.71 10.50
N PRO A 173 6.07 16.95 10.87
CA PRO A 173 5.31 18.16 10.59
C PRO A 173 4.98 18.29 9.10
N ARG A 174 3.78 18.79 8.80
CA ARG A 174 3.28 18.84 7.42
C ARG A 174 4.19 19.61 6.46
N ASP A 175 4.74 20.71 6.91
CA ASP A 175 5.59 21.57 6.09
C ASP A 175 6.92 20.89 5.76
N GLU A 176 7.48 20.17 6.74
CA GLU A 176 8.66 19.34 6.52
C GLU A 176 8.38 18.21 5.53
N VAL A 177 7.22 17.55 5.62
CA VAL A 177 6.80 16.54 4.64
C VAL A 177 6.76 17.15 3.23
N VAL A 178 6.18 18.35 3.07
CA VAL A 178 6.10 19.02 1.75
C VAL A 178 7.49 19.33 1.20
N LYS A 179 8.38 19.88 2.02
CA LYS A 179 9.78 20.17 1.65
C LYS A 179 10.53 18.89 1.24
N ASN A 180 10.40 17.84 2.03
CA ASN A 180 11.04 16.55 1.76
C ASN A 180 10.52 15.89 0.47
N LEU A 181 9.24 16.06 0.13
CA LEU A 181 8.65 15.55 -1.10
C LEU A 181 9.22 16.27 -2.33
N SER A 182 9.36 17.60 -2.30
CA SER A 182 9.95 18.37 -3.40
C SER A 182 11.39 17.93 -3.66
N ASN A 183 12.22 17.91 -2.62
CA ASN A 183 13.62 17.47 -2.70
C ASN A 183 13.73 16.01 -3.23
N ARG A 184 12.83 15.15 -2.83
CA ARG A 184 12.78 13.76 -3.30
C ARG A 184 12.50 13.69 -4.80
N ILE A 185 11.55 14.48 -5.31
CA ILE A 185 11.19 14.47 -6.72
C ILE A 185 12.36 14.93 -7.58
N ASP A 186 13.06 15.99 -7.16
CA ASP A 186 14.26 16.46 -7.85
C ASP A 186 15.36 15.39 -7.89
N LYS A 187 15.61 14.74 -6.76
CA LYS A 187 16.55 13.61 -6.70
C LYS A 187 16.15 12.45 -7.62
N MET A 188 14.86 12.10 -7.68
CA MET A 188 14.36 11.05 -8.56
C MET A 188 14.57 11.37 -10.03
N ILE A 189 14.32 12.61 -10.45
CA ILE A 189 14.51 13.04 -11.84
C ILE A 189 15.99 13.00 -12.20
N LYS A 190 16.87 13.56 -11.33
CA LYS A 190 18.32 13.53 -11.51
C LYS A 190 18.86 12.09 -11.57
N ALA A 191 18.27 11.17 -10.81
CA ALA A 191 18.66 9.75 -10.78
C ALA A 191 18.17 8.94 -12.00
N GLY A 192 17.41 9.56 -12.94
CA GLY A 192 16.98 8.91 -14.17
C GLY A 192 15.58 8.31 -14.14
N ALA A 193 14.63 8.95 -13.44
CA ALA A 193 13.24 8.52 -13.40
C ALA A 193 12.61 8.38 -14.79
N PHE A 194 12.91 9.25 -15.72
CA PHE A 194 12.39 9.20 -17.09
C PHE A 194 12.86 7.95 -17.85
N GLN A 195 14.14 7.60 -17.70
CA GLN A 195 14.70 6.38 -18.28
C GLN A 195 14.11 5.11 -17.65
N GLU A 196 13.82 5.16 -16.35
CA GLU A 196 13.15 4.06 -15.66
C GLU A 196 11.73 3.84 -16.19
N VAL A 197 10.96 4.92 -16.41
CA VAL A 197 9.61 4.84 -17.02
C VAL A 197 9.69 4.35 -18.46
N LYS A 198 10.66 4.82 -19.25
CA LYS A 198 10.86 4.33 -20.63
C LYS A 198 11.11 2.82 -20.66
N ARG A 199 11.96 2.30 -19.73
CA ARG A 199 12.18 0.86 -19.58
C ARG A 199 10.93 0.12 -19.13
N PHE A 200 10.17 0.68 -18.16
CA PHE A 200 8.91 0.10 -17.70
C PHE A 200 7.88 -0.06 -18.84
N ASN A 201 7.75 0.95 -19.71
CA ASN A 201 6.82 0.91 -20.84
C ASN A 201 7.14 -0.23 -21.82
N LYS A 202 8.43 -0.52 -22.04
CA LYS A 202 8.85 -1.67 -22.89
C LYS A 202 8.38 -3.02 -22.35
N LEU A 203 8.08 -3.13 -21.05
CA LEU A 203 7.60 -4.37 -20.43
C LEU A 203 6.12 -4.67 -20.73
N LYS A 204 5.39 -3.74 -21.37
CA LYS A 204 3.97 -3.87 -21.75
C LYS A 204 3.09 -4.36 -20.59
N VAL A 205 3.25 -3.74 -19.42
CA VAL A 205 2.50 -4.10 -18.20
C VAL A 205 1.03 -3.71 -18.37
N LYS A 206 0.12 -4.61 -18.01
CA LYS A 206 -1.33 -4.36 -18.06
C LYS A 206 -1.72 -3.21 -17.12
N ASN A 207 -2.59 -2.30 -17.56
CA ASN A 207 -3.09 -1.18 -16.74
C ASN A 207 -3.85 -1.64 -15.47
N THR A 208 -4.28 -2.90 -15.43
CA THR A 208 -4.93 -3.50 -14.27
C THR A 208 -3.95 -3.92 -13.17
N ASN A 209 -2.65 -3.96 -13.45
CA ASN A 209 -1.64 -4.32 -12.46
C ASN A 209 -1.39 -3.15 -11.49
N SER A 210 -1.10 -3.49 -10.24
CA SER A 210 -0.81 -2.48 -9.21
C SER A 210 0.45 -1.66 -9.52
N SER A 211 1.40 -2.22 -10.25
CA SER A 211 2.62 -1.53 -10.68
C SER A 211 2.37 -0.37 -11.65
N SER A 212 1.35 -0.45 -12.51
CA SER A 212 1.00 0.64 -13.44
C SER A 212 0.43 1.88 -12.73
N LYS A 213 0.05 1.76 -11.47
CA LYS A 213 -0.48 2.85 -10.64
C LYS A 213 0.60 3.57 -9.82
N ILE A 214 1.88 3.26 -10.02
CA ILE A 214 2.97 3.94 -9.34
C ILE A 214 3.01 5.41 -9.75
N ILE A 215 3.02 6.32 -8.77
CA ILE A 215 3.13 7.77 -9.04
C ILE A 215 4.43 8.05 -9.79
N GLY A 216 4.34 8.85 -10.81
CA GLY A 216 5.43 9.16 -11.74
C GLY A 216 5.31 8.43 -13.07
N ILE A 217 4.77 7.20 -13.13
CA ILE A 217 4.63 6.47 -14.40
C ILE A 217 3.61 7.15 -15.30
N ARG A 218 2.41 7.42 -14.77
CA ARG A 218 1.34 8.03 -15.55
C ARG A 218 1.67 9.48 -15.89
N GLU A 219 2.13 10.24 -14.93
CA GLU A 219 2.44 11.66 -15.06
C GLU A 219 3.53 11.91 -16.12
N ILE A 220 4.56 11.05 -16.16
CA ILE A 220 5.63 11.12 -17.16
C ILE A 220 5.13 10.69 -18.54
N ASN A 221 4.26 9.67 -18.62
CA ASN A 221 3.75 9.20 -19.91
C ASN A 221 2.77 10.17 -20.57
N GLU A 222 1.96 10.88 -19.77
CA GLU A 222 0.96 11.82 -20.28
C GLU A 222 1.59 13.06 -20.91
N LEU A 223 2.67 13.57 -20.34
CA LEU A 223 3.25 14.85 -20.70
C LEU A 223 4.49 14.75 -21.60
N LYS A 224 5.08 13.58 -21.74
CA LYS A 224 6.36 13.34 -22.44
C LYS A 224 7.47 14.31 -21.98
N PRO A 225 8.55 13.84 -21.37
CA PRO A 225 9.56 14.70 -20.79
C PRO A 225 10.32 15.48 -21.87
N ASP A 226 10.11 16.78 -21.91
CA ASP A 226 10.89 17.78 -22.63
C ASP A 226 11.20 18.98 -21.71
N LYS A 227 11.95 19.97 -22.22
CA LYS A 227 12.31 21.16 -21.41
C LYS A 227 11.08 21.95 -20.94
N THR A 228 10.01 22.00 -21.73
CA THR A 228 8.79 22.77 -21.43
C THR A 228 7.89 22.07 -20.42
N ASN A 229 7.82 20.74 -20.45
CA ASN A 229 6.92 19.93 -19.61
C ASN A 229 7.54 19.50 -18.27
N LEU A 230 8.83 19.72 -18.06
CA LEU A 230 9.52 19.25 -16.85
C LEU A 230 8.90 19.80 -15.56
N SER A 231 8.61 21.12 -15.54
CA SER A 231 7.98 21.78 -14.39
C SER A 231 6.61 21.20 -14.10
N LEU A 232 5.78 21.02 -15.12
CA LEU A 232 4.43 20.49 -15.02
C LEU A 232 4.42 19.00 -14.56
N ILE A 233 5.38 18.21 -15.04
CA ILE A 233 5.56 16.81 -14.59
C ILE A 233 5.90 16.79 -13.10
N LYS A 234 6.84 17.61 -12.64
CA LYS A 234 7.21 17.74 -11.23
C LYS A 234 6.01 18.14 -10.38
N GLU A 235 5.27 19.13 -10.80
CA GLU A 235 4.06 19.60 -10.12
C GLU A 235 3.03 18.47 -9.96
N LYS A 236 2.66 17.79 -11.05
CA LYS A 236 1.70 16.68 -11.02
C LYS A 236 2.16 15.54 -10.09
N ILE A 237 3.43 15.16 -10.13
CA ILE A 237 4.00 14.14 -9.23
C ILE A 237 3.92 14.63 -7.77
N THR A 238 4.24 15.91 -7.51
CA THR A 238 4.17 16.53 -6.19
C THR A 238 2.74 16.48 -5.63
N ILE A 239 1.76 16.94 -6.39
CA ILE A 239 0.34 16.91 -6.01
C ILE A 239 -0.09 15.47 -5.65
N LYS A 240 0.19 14.49 -6.51
CA LYS A 240 -0.17 13.09 -6.27
C LYS A 240 0.52 12.51 -5.03
N THR A 241 1.79 12.86 -4.82
CA THR A 241 2.55 12.37 -3.67
C THR A 241 2.05 13.02 -2.36
N ARG A 242 1.72 14.32 -2.37
CA ARG A 242 1.08 15.00 -1.23
C ARG A 242 -0.27 14.39 -0.88
N GLN A 243 -1.13 14.17 -1.88
CA GLN A 243 -2.42 13.50 -1.69
C GLN A 243 -2.23 12.10 -1.07
N TYR A 244 -1.17 11.42 -1.47
CA TYR A 244 -0.85 10.10 -0.93
C TYR A 244 -0.36 10.19 0.52
N ALA A 245 0.55 11.10 0.85
CA ALA A 245 1.00 11.34 2.23
C ALA A 245 -0.17 11.72 3.14
N LYS A 246 -1.09 12.60 2.68
CA LYS A 246 -2.32 12.94 3.40
C LYS A 246 -3.15 11.69 3.74
N ARG A 247 -3.31 10.75 2.78
CA ARG A 247 -4.05 9.51 3.03
C ARG A 247 -3.37 8.62 4.06
N GLN A 248 -2.03 8.54 4.06
CA GLN A 248 -1.27 7.79 5.07
C GLN A 248 -1.51 8.37 6.47
N MET A 249 -1.40 9.69 6.62
CA MET A 249 -1.65 10.37 7.90
C MET A 249 -3.09 10.20 8.39
N THR A 250 -4.08 10.36 7.50
CA THR A 250 -5.49 10.16 7.86
C THR A 250 -5.75 8.72 8.34
N TRP A 251 -5.13 7.75 7.67
CA TRP A 251 -5.25 6.34 8.05
C TRP A 251 -4.59 6.09 9.42
N ALA A 252 -3.38 6.61 9.63
CA ALA A 252 -2.65 6.45 10.87
C ALA A 252 -3.42 7.04 12.07
N ARG A 253 -3.96 8.25 11.93
CA ARG A 253 -4.79 8.88 12.98
C ARG A 253 -6.01 8.03 13.37
N GLY A 254 -6.59 7.29 12.42
CA GLY A 254 -7.76 6.44 12.69
C GLY A 254 -7.42 5.06 13.25
N HIS A 255 -6.22 4.51 12.98
CA HIS A 255 -5.91 3.11 13.23
C HIS A 255 -4.62 2.86 14.02
N MET A 256 -3.85 3.90 14.33
CA MET A 256 -2.60 3.82 15.08
C MET A 256 -2.66 4.70 16.33
N LYS A 257 -3.79 4.68 17.04
CA LYS A 257 -4.00 5.53 18.22
C LYS A 257 -3.11 5.11 19.39
N ASP A 258 -2.85 3.82 19.49
CA ASP A 258 -2.02 3.17 20.51
C ASP A 258 -0.53 3.09 20.11
N TRP A 259 -0.15 3.64 18.97
CA TRP A 259 1.25 3.71 18.55
C TRP A 259 1.95 4.90 19.17
N GLN A 260 3.18 4.69 19.64
CA GLN A 260 4.00 5.78 20.16
C GLN A 260 4.41 6.74 19.06
N LYS A 261 4.01 7.99 19.18
CA LYS A 261 4.39 9.04 18.25
C LYS A 261 5.75 9.60 18.61
N ILE A 262 6.66 9.61 17.64
CA ILE A 262 8.02 10.08 17.82
C ILE A 262 8.35 11.11 16.74
N ALA A 263 8.84 12.27 17.14
CA ALA A 263 9.37 13.24 16.20
C ALA A 263 10.69 12.72 15.58
N PRO A 264 10.98 13.03 14.30
CA PRO A 264 12.20 12.54 13.63
C PRO A 264 13.49 12.76 14.43
N ASN A 265 13.63 13.92 15.06
CA ASN A 265 14.83 14.29 15.84
C ASN A 265 15.03 13.43 17.10
N ASN A 266 13.95 12.87 17.63
CA ASN A 266 13.98 12.06 18.85
C ASN A 266 14.12 10.56 18.56
N LEU A 267 14.09 10.16 17.27
CA LEU A 267 14.10 8.74 16.89
C LEU A 267 15.37 8.02 17.35
N ASN A 268 16.53 8.61 17.16
CA ASN A 268 17.80 7.98 17.56
C ASN A 268 17.89 7.79 19.08
N SER A 269 17.54 8.83 19.85
CA SER A 269 17.51 8.74 21.31
C SER A 269 16.53 7.67 21.81
N TYR A 270 15.38 7.55 21.13
CA TYR A 270 14.40 6.52 21.45
C TYR A 270 14.92 5.11 21.13
N LEU A 271 15.51 4.91 19.94
CA LEU A 271 16.03 3.60 19.55
C LEU A 271 17.13 3.11 20.48
N ASN A 272 17.99 4.01 20.97
CA ASN A 272 19.03 3.68 21.95
C ASN A 272 18.47 3.24 23.32
N LYS A 273 17.22 3.59 23.66
CA LYS A 273 16.58 3.16 24.91
C LYS A 273 15.96 1.77 24.84
N ILE A 274 15.66 1.27 23.64
CA ILE A 274 15.00 -0.01 23.42
C ILE A 274 15.92 -1.08 22.81
N SER A 275 17.16 -0.72 22.49
CA SER A 275 18.23 -1.62 22.03
C SER A 275 19.01 -2.18 23.19
#